data_2ab2b2a49a00266ca3ed24f798f0cb14
#
_entry.id   2ab2b2a49a00266ca3ed24f798f0cb14
#
_cell.length_a   1.000
_cell.length_b   1.000
_cell.length_c   1.000
_cell.angle_alpha   90.00
_cell.angle_beta   90.00
_cell.angle_gamma   90.00
#
_symmetry.space_group_name_H-M   'P 1'
#
loop_
_entity.id
_entity.type
_entity.pdbx_description
1 polymer ?
#
loop_
_entity_poly.entity_id
_entity_poly.type
_entity_poly.pdbx_seq_one_letter_code
_entity_poly.pdbx_strand_id
1 'polypeptide(L)' 'MDEWLNKPVKTIERPKKRGIVEYIDDQYIVVYFTAPRKERVIFSSKEAFLRKVEFIEETPS' A
#
# COMPACT_ATOMS: atom_id res chain seq x y z
N MET A 1 -1.85 1.34 -17.17
CA MET A 1 -2.54 0.33 -16.34
C MET A 1 -1.62 -0.09 -15.21
N ASP A 2 -2.06 0.10 -14.00
CA ASP A 2 -1.20 -0.14 -12.87
C ASP A 2 -1.36 -1.52 -12.27
N GLU A 3 -0.28 -2.26 -12.29
CA GLU A 3 -0.23 -3.59 -11.71
C GLU A 3 -0.37 -3.55 -10.18
N TRP A 4 -0.16 -2.39 -9.59
CA TRP A 4 -0.22 -2.23 -8.13
C TRP A 4 -1.63 -1.99 -7.60
N LEU A 5 -2.55 -1.60 -8.47
CA LEU A 5 -3.91 -1.28 -8.05
C LEU A 5 -4.58 -2.51 -7.43
N ASN A 6 -5.23 -2.31 -6.29
CA ASN A 6 -5.93 -3.35 -5.53
C ASN A 6 -5.02 -4.46 -4.96
N LYS A 7 -3.72 -4.29 -5.02
CA LYS A 7 -2.82 -5.27 -4.42
C LYS A 7 -2.76 -5.09 -2.91
N PRO A 8 -2.68 -6.19 -2.15
CA PRO A 8 -2.55 -6.09 -0.70
C PRO A 8 -1.17 -5.63 -0.31
N VAL A 9 -1.12 -4.78 0.71
CA VAL A 9 0.13 -4.21 1.20
C VAL A 9 0.17 -4.21 2.72
N LYS A 10 1.37 -4.08 3.26
CA LYS A 10 1.58 -3.95 4.69
C LYS A 10 2.69 -2.94 4.94
N THR A 11 2.69 -2.34 6.11
CA THR A 11 3.76 -1.42 6.47
C THR A 11 5.01 -2.20 6.85
N ILE A 12 6.17 -1.62 6.55
CA ILE A 12 7.45 -2.23 6.86
C ILE A 12 7.78 -2.03 8.34
N GLU A 13 7.58 -0.80 8.83
CA GLU A 13 7.87 -0.44 10.21
C GLU A 13 6.62 -0.47 11.08
N ARG A 14 6.82 -0.47 12.38
CA ARG A 14 5.72 -0.39 13.33
C ARG A 14 5.18 1.04 13.40
N PRO A 15 3.89 1.22 13.64
CA PRO A 15 2.90 0.16 13.85
C PRO A 15 2.57 -0.56 12.54
N LYS A 16 2.36 -1.87 12.67
CA LYS A 16 2.06 -2.70 11.49
C LYS A 16 0.61 -2.50 11.07
N LYS A 17 0.44 -2.17 9.81
CA LYS A 17 -0.87 -1.93 9.21
C LYS A 17 -0.98 -2.73 7.93
N ARG A 18 -2.18 -3.08 7.56
CA ARG A 18 -2.46 -3.80 6.32
C ARG A 18 -3.55 -3.07 5.55
N GLY A 19 -3.43 -3.11 4.24
CA GLY A 19 -4.42 -2.48 3.39
C GLY A 19 -4.24 -2.87 1.93
N ILE A 20 -4.78 -2.03 1.07
CA ILE A 20 -4.67 -2.23 -0.37
C ILE A 20 -4.29 -0.92 -1.03
N VAL A 21 -3.75 -1.01 -2.24
CA VAL A 21 -3.53 0.16 -3.07
C VAL A 21 -4.89 0.53 -3.68
N GLU A 22 -5.45 1.64 -3.24
CA GLU A 22 -6.77 2.08 -3.67
C GLU A 22 -6.73 2.85 -4.98
N TYR A 23 -5.65 3.61 -5.19
CA TYR A 23 -5.49 4.44 -6.37
C TYR A 23 -4.01 4.70 -6.62
N ILE A 24 -3.65 4.80 -7.86
CA ILE A 24 -2.27 5.10 -8.25
C ILE A 24 -2.26 5.84 -9.59
N ASP A 25 -1.43 6.88 -9.67
CA ASP A 25 -1.15 7.56 -10.93
C ASP A 25 0.30 8.04 -10.91
N ASP A 26 0.67 8.90 -11.87
CA ASP A 26 2.05 9.37 -12.00
C ASP A 26 2.48 10.30 -10.87
N GLN A 27 1.53 10.82 -10.10
CA GLN A 27 1.81 11.83 -9.09
C GLN A 27 1.75 11.31 -7.68
N TYR A 28 0.82 10.39 -7.38
CA TYR A 28 0.70 9.90 -6.02
C TYR A 28 0.04 8.51 -5.98
N ILE A 29 0.15 7.91 -4.81
CA ILE A 29 -0.43 6.59 -4.54
C ILE A 29 -1.28 6.72 -3.28
N VAL A 30 -2.51 6.23 -3.35
CA VAL A 30 -3.40 6.20 -2.19
C VAL A 30 -3.51 4.77 -1.70
N VAL A 31 -3.16 4.57 -0.43
CA VAL A 31 -3.29 3.27 0.22
C VAL A 31 -4.41 3.34 1.23
N TYR A 32 -5.32 2.41 1.15
CA TYR A 32 -6.40 2.31 2.10
C TYR A 32 -6.07 1.18 3.08
N PHE A 33 -5.69 1.55 4.29
CA PHE A 33 -5.40 0.59 5.34
C PHE A 33 -6.71 0.17 5.99
N THR A 34 -6.83 -1.13 6.23
CA THR A 34 -8.05 -1.68 6.82
C THR A 34 -7.82 -2.28 8.20
N ALA A 35 -6.56 -2.51 8.56
CA ALA A 35 -6.21 -3.07 9.86
C ALA A 35 -4.97 -2.36 10.40
N PRO A 36 -4.90 -2.07 11.67
CA PRO A 36 -5.94 -2.27 12.71
C PRO A 36 -7.10 -1.30 12.61
N ARG A 37 -6.93 -0.22 11.87
CA ARG A 37 -7.97 0.80 11.68
C ARG A 37 -8.11 1.13 10.21
N LYS A 38 -9.28 1.59 9.83
CA LYS A 38 -9.51 2.06 8.48
C LYS A 38 -8.96 3.46 8.34
N GLU A 39 -8.01 3.65 7.43
CA GLU A 39 -7.48 4.97 7.14
C GLU A 39 -6.88 5.01 5.75
N ARG A 40 -6.88 6.18 5.15
CA ARG A 40 -6.24 6.41 3.86
C ARG A 40 -4.97 7.20 4.06
N VAL A 41 -3.93 6.80 3.34
CA VAL A 41 -2.65 7.50 3.36
C VAL A 41 -2.24 7.76 1.93
N ILE A 42 -1.81 8.99 1.66
CA ILE A 42 -1.36 9.38 0.33
C ILE A 42 0.15 9.49 0.34
N PHE A 43 0.78 8.77 -0.57
CA PHE A 43 2.23 8.86 -0.79
C PHE A 43 2.50 9.69 -2.02
N SER A 44 3.45 10.60 -1.93
CA SER A 44 3.75 11.55 -3.01
C SER A 44 4.52 10.94 -4.17
N SER A 45 5.03 9.72 -4.02
CA SER A 45 5.76 9.05 -5.08
C SER A 45 5.84 7.56 -4.81
N LYS A 46 6.20 6.80 -5.84
CA LYS A 46 6.41 5.37 -5.69
C LYS A 46 7.57 5.08 -4.75
N GLU A 47 8.60 5.92 -4.78
CA GLU A 47 9.73 5.75 -3.87
C GLU A 47 9.32 5.91 -2.42
N ALA A 48 8.54 6.95 -2.12
CA ALA A 48 8.07 7.18 -0.76
C ALA A 48 7.20 6.01 -0.29
N PHE A 49 6.35 5.50 -1.17
CA PHE A 49 5.52 4.35 -0.89
C PHE A 49 6.39 3.13 -0.54
N LEU A 50 7.37 2.82 -1.37
CA LEU A 50 8.21 1.62 -1.17
C LEU A 50 9.10 1.70 0.07
N ARG A 51 9.37 2.90 0.57
CA ARG A 51 10.13 3.06 1.81
C ARG A 51 9.31 2.71 3.05
N LYS A 52 7.99 2.81 2.95
CA LYS A 52 7.11 2.65 4.10
C LYS A 52 6.26 1.41 4.04
N VAL A 53 6.03 0.90 2.85
CA VAL A 53 5.05 -0.15 2.60
C VAL A 53 5.66 -1.19 1.68
N GLU A 54 5.25 -2.43 1.86
CA GLU A 54 5.65 -3.51 0.94
C GLU A 54 4.43 -4.33 0.56
N PHE A 55 4.53 -4.98 -0.58
CA PHE A 55 3.45 -5.84 -1.03
C PHE A 55 3.45 -7.15 -0.26
N ILE A 56 2.26 -7.63 0.05
CA ILE A 56 2.11 -8.93 0.68
C ILE A 56 2.17 -9.96 -0.44
N GLU A 57 3.15 -10.84 -0.39
CA GLU A 57 3.24 -11.91 -1.36
C GLU A 57 2.30 -13.04 -0.96
N GLU A 58 1.36 -13.33 -1.85
CA GLU A 58 0.54 -14.50 -1.70
C GLU A 58 1.16 -15.60 -2.55
N THR A 59 1.75 -16.55 -1.88
CA THR A 59 2.29 -17.69 -2.59
C THR A 59 1.15 -18.67 -2.82
N PRO A 60 0.79 -18.90 -4.07
CA PRO A 60 -0.19 -19.95 -4.33
C PRO A 60 0.44 -21.27 -3.93
N SER A 61 -0.16 -21.88 -2.98
CA SER A 61 0.29 -23.20 -2.54
C SER A 61 -0.19 -24.27 -3.48
#